data_57fa5a660653ae1161f34f8ba26f3044
#
_entry.id   57fa5a660653ae1161f34f8ba26f3044
#
_cell.length_a   1.000
_cell.length_b   1.000
_cell.length_c   1.000
_cell.angle_alpha   90.00
_cell.angle_beta   90.00
_cell.angle_gamma   90.00
#
_symmetry.space_group_name_H-M   'P 1'
#
loop_
_entity.id
_entity.type
_entity.pdbx_description
1 polymer ?
#
loop_
_entity_poly.entity_id
_entity_poly.type
_entity_poly.pdbx_seq_one_letter_code
_entity_poly.pdbx_strand_id
1 'polypeptide(L)'
;MRTSTYGTGLQIRHAIENGATEIYLGLGGSATNDAGTGIAKALGYRFLDDLGHELEPVGGQLSKIAKIEKKDGAPDLTGISLVAVNDVDNPLFGKHGAAYIYAEQKGANAIEVQKLDNGLRRLETIVKDQLKKNAAQLPGSGAAGGAAFGLNVFLNAEFISGIDFVLGLAKVNQLLVDHHFDYIITGEGKFDRQTLHGKLIKGVIDLGKQYQIPVIAICGQSDIDSTQPKSIGLIRILEIRDTMKSVQYSMDNAARLIEESTSSFFKSHIPK
;
A
#
# COMPACT_ATOMS: atom_id res chain seq x y z
N MET A 1 -20.10 -0.55 5.84
CA MET A 1 -20.84 -1.39 6.79
C MET A 1 -21.18 -2.78 6.25
N ARG A 2 -21.57 -2.92 4.96
CA ARG A 2 -22.14 -4.19 4.40
C ARG A 2 -21.21 -4.93 3.42
N THR A 3 -20.12 -4.30 2.98
CA THR A 3 -19.18 -4.89 2.02
C THR A 3 -18.24 -5.86 2.71
N SER A 4 -17.81 -6.90 1.98
CA SER A 4 -16.96 -7.96 2.49
C SER A 4 -15.83 -8.29 1.51
N THR A 5 -14.69 -8.66 2.03
CA THR A 5 -13.53 -9.18 1.29
C THR A 5 -13.68 -10.68 0.93
N TYR A 6 -14.84 -11.29 1.14
CA TYR A 6 -15.05 -12.72 0.93
C TYR A 6 -14.73 -13.17 -0.50
N GLY A 7 -15.13 -12.38 -1.51
CA GLY A 7 -14.80 -12.67 -2.92
C GLY A 7 -13.29 -12.73 -3.18
N THR A 8 -12.53 -11.80 -2.61
CA THR A 8 -11.05 -11.86 -2.67
C THR A 8 -10.51 -13.13 -2.02
N GLY A 9 -11.09 -13.54 -0.88
CA GLY A 9 -10.73 -14.78 -0.22
C GLY A 9 -10.99 -16.02 -1.08
N LEU A 10 -12.08 -16.04 -1.87
CA LEU A 10 -12.35 -17.12 -2.83
C LEU A 10 -11.31 -17.16 -3.95
N GLN A 11 -10.84 -16.00 -4.43
CA GLN A 11 -9.76 -15.93 -5.43
C GLN A 11 -8.45 -16.49 -4.87
N ILE A 12 -8.09 -16.12 -3.65
CA ILE A 12 -6.91 -16.66 -2.96
C ILE A 12 -7.04 -18.18 -2.83
N ARG A 13 -8.17 -18.66 -2.34
CA ARG A 13 -8.44 -20.10 -2.21
C ARG A 13 -8.30 -20.82 -3.55
N HIS A 14 -8.88 -20.28 -4.61
CA HIS A 14 -8.79 -20.85 -5.95
C HIS A 14 -7.34 -20.90 -6.44
N ALA A 15 -6.54 -19.85 -6.21
CA ALA A 15 -5.12 -19.85 -6.57
C ALA A 15 -4.36 -20.97 -5.84
N ILE A 16 -4.60 -21.13 -4.53
CA ILE A 16 -4.00 -22.19 -3.71
C ILE A 16 -4.39 -23.59 -4.23
N GLU A 17 -5.67 -23.81 -4.50
CA GLU A 17 -6.20 -25.08 -5.04
C GLU A 17 -5.61 -25.42 -6.43
N ASN A 18 -5.12 -24.42 -7.16
CA ASN A 18 -4.43 -24.57 -8.45
C ASN A 18 -2.89 -24.53 -8.34
N GLY A 19 -2.34 -24.68 -7.11
CA GLY A 19 -0.91 -24.90 -6.89
C GLY A 19 -0.09 -23.62 -6.78
N ALA A 20 -0.70 -22.46 -6.55
CA ALA A 20 0.06 -21.24 -6.26
C ALA A 20 0.78 -21.39 -4.92
N THR A 21 2.09 -21.13 -4.93
CA THR A 21 2.95 -21.13 -3.74
C THR A 21 3.32 -19.72 -3.29
N GLU A 22 3.07 -18.72 -4.14
CA GLU A 22 3.38 -17.33 -3.88
C GLU A 22 2.23 -16.44 -4.37
N ILE A 23 1.64 -15.64 -3.50
CA ILE A 23 0.47 -14.82 -3.80
C ILE A 23 0.71 -13.39 -3.32
N TYR A 24 0.70 -12.44 -4.26
CA TYR A 24 0.79 -11.01 -4.00
C TYR A 24 -0.58 -10.35 -4.09
N LEU A 25 -0.94 -9.58 -3.07
CA LEU A 25 -2.22 -8.85 -3.01
C LEU A 25 -1.96 -7.35 -2.95
N GLY A 26 -2.31 -6.64 -4.03
CA GLY A 26 -2.33 -5.18 -4.05
C GLY A 26 -3.52 -4.65 -3.26
N LEU A 27 -3.27 -3.82 -2.23
CA LEU A 27 -4.29 -3.32 -1.31
C LEU A 27 -4.74 -1.89 -1.63
N GLY A 28 -4.95 -1.58 -2.91
CA GLY A 28 -5.48 -0.30 -3.39
C GLY A 28 -6.97 -0.36 -3.77
N GLY A 29 -7.67 0.79 -3.76
CA GLY A 29 -9.01 0.94 -4.32
C GLY A 29 -10.12 0.10 -3.65
N SER A 30 -9.97 -0.28 -2.38
CA SER A 30 -10.94 -1.16 -1.70
C SER A 30 -12.23 -0.43 -1.31
N ALA A 31 -13.37 -1.15 -1.37
CA ALA A 31 -14.68 -0.67 -0.91
C ALA A 31 -15.08 -1.27 0.46
N THR A 32 -14.20 -1.99 1.13
CA THR A 32 -14.47 -2.76 2.35
C THR A 32 -13.86 -2.12 3.59
N ASN A 33 -14.39 -2.47 4.75
CA ASN A 33 -13.83 -2.14 6.07
C ASN A 33 -14.11 -3.28 7.05
N ASP A 34 -13.86 -4.51 6.62
CA ASP A 34 -14.15 -5.76 7.35
C ASP A 34 -12.88 -6.39 7.96
N ALA A 35 -11.76 -5.68 7.96
CA ALA A 35 -10.48 -6.16 8.49
C ALA A 35 -10.05 -7.52 7.93
N GLY A 36 -10.40 -7.83 6.67
CA GLY A 36 -10.05 -9.11 6.04
C GLY A 36 -10.79 -10.34 6.59
N THR A 37 -11.83 -10.15 7.42
CA THR A 37 -12.61 -11.28 7.94
C THR A 37 -13.32 -12.06 6.84
N GLY A 38 -13.68 -11.40 5.71
CA GLY A 38 -14.20 -12.08 4.53
C GLY A 38 -13.17 -13.03 3.91
N ILE A 39 -11.94 -12.56 3.72
CA ILE A 39 -10.83 -13.40 3.23
C ILE A 39 -10.62 -14.58 4.17
N ALA A 40 -10.53 -14.33 5.48
CA ALA A 40 -10.35 -15.39 6.47
C ALA A 40 -11.50 -16.42 6.44
N LYS A 41 -12.76 -15.96 6.31
CA LYS A 41 -13.93 -16.86 6.19
C LYS A 41 -13.85 -17.78 4.97
N ALA A 42 -13.45 -17.25 3.82
CA ALA A 42 -13.28 -18.06 2.60
C ALA A 42 -12.19 -19.13 2.75
N LEU A 43 -11.21 -18.88 3.63
CA LEU A 43 -10.11 -19.79 3.96
C LEU A 43 -10.36 -20.60 5.25
N GLY A 44 -11.61 -20.72 5.66
CA GLY A 44 -12.05 -21.66 6.68
C GLY A 44 -12.15 -21.09 8.10
N TYR A 45 -11.97 -19.79 8.32
CA TYR A 45 -12.26 -19.19 9.61
C TYR A 45 -13.76 -18.95 9.82
N ARG A 46 -14.20 -18.99 11.07
CA ARG A 46 -15.56 -18.63 11.51
C ARG A 46 -15.46 -17.54 12.58
N PHE A 47 -16.38 -16.60 12.51
CA PHE A 47 -16.50 -15.53 13.48
C PHE A 47 -17.86 -15.67 14.17
N LEU A 48 -17.85 -15.89 15.48
CA LEU A 48 -19.05 -16.18 16.26
C LEU A 48 -19.33 -15.04 17.25
N ASP A 49 -20.61 -14.79 17.50
CA ASP A 49 -21.04 -13.91 18.60
C ASP A 49 -20.96 -14.62 19.96
N ASP A 50 -21.36 -13.95 21.02
CA ASP A 50 -21.37 -14.46 22.40
C ASP A 50 -22.39 -15.59 22.63
N LEU A 51 -23.36 -15.77 21.72
CA LEU A 51 -24.32 -16.87 21.72
C LEU A 51 -23.86 -18.05 20.85
N GLY A 52 -22.71 -17.93 20.15
CA GLY A 52 -22.20 -18.95 19.27
C GLY A 52 -22.78 -18.92 17.85
N HIS A 53 -23.57 -17.91 17.47
CA HIS A 53 -24.05 -17.76 16.11
C HIS A 53 -22.96 -17.23 15.18
N GLU A 54 -22.87 -17.81 13.98
CA GLU A 54 -21.90 -17.36 12.99
C GLU A 54 -22.30 -15.99 12.40
N LEU A 55 -21.36 -15.06 12.42
CA LEU A 55 -21.52 -13.71 11.91
C LEU A 55 -21.16 -13.61 10.42
N GLU A 56 -21.84 -12.70 9.71
CA GLU A 56 -21.40 -12.30 8.39
C GLU A 56 -20.12 -11.48 8.46
N PRO A 57 -19.13 -11.75 7.57
CA PRO A 57 -17.81 -11.10 7.60
C PRO A 57 -17.88 -9.72 6.95
N VAL A 58 -18.54 -8.78 7.61
CA VAL A 58 -18.72 -7.39 7.18
C VAL A 58 -18.38 -6.43 8.30
N GLY A 59 -17.93 -5.22 7.94
CA GLY A 59 -17.51 -4.22 8.93
C GLY A 59 -18.54 -3.93 10.03
N GLY A 60 -19.84 -3.98 9.70
CA GLY A 60 -20.92 -3.74 10.65
C GLY A 60 -21.11 -4.82 11.72
N GLN A 61 -20.47 -5.98 11.58
CA GLN A 61 -20.59 -7.09 12.52
C GLN A 61 -19.34 -7.26 13.40
N LEU A 62 -18.23 -6.61 13.09
CA LEU A 62 -16.95 -6.79 13.81
C LEU A 62 -17.06 -6.59 15.32
N SER A 63 -17.89 -5.63 15.77
CA SER A 63 -18.09 -5.34 17.19
C SER A 63 -18.78 -6.46 17.97
N LYS A 64 -19.44 -7.39 17.29
CA LYS A 64 -20.16 -8.52 17.89
C LYS A 64 -19.30 -9.78 18.01
N ILE A 65 -18.11 -9.79 17.39
CA ILE A 65 -17.24 -10.96 17.42
C ILE A 65 -16.81 -11.23 18.88
N ALA A 66 -17.09 -12.45 19.32
CA ALA A 66 -16.69 -12.97 20.63
C ALA A 66 -15.72 -14.16 20.51
N LYS A 67 -15.79 -14.91 19.39
CA LYS A 67 -14.94 -16.09 19.20
C LYS A 67 -14.50 -16.22 17.74
N ILE A 68 -13.28 -16.66 17.55
CA ILE A 68 -12.70 -17.01 16.24
C ILE A 68 -12.39 -18.50 16.27
N GLU A 69 -12.87 -19.22 15.27
CA GLU A 69 -12.60 -20.66 15.08
C GLU A 69 -12.03 -20.90 13.68
N LYS A 70 -11.28 -21.97 13.52
CA LYS A 70 -10.89 -22.49 12.21
C LYS A 70 -11.59 -23.82 11.99
N LYS A 71 -12.28 -23.98 10.85
CA LYS A 71 -13.02 -25.20 10.49
C LYS A 71 -12.04 -26.35 10.25
N ASP A 72 -12.46 -27.56 10.58
CA ASP A 72 -11.81 -28.77 10.10
C ASP A 72 -11.86 -28.81 8.57
N GLY A 73 -10.73 -29.19 7.95
CA GLY A 73 -10.63 -29.18 6.47
C GLY A 73 -10.41 -27.79 5.85
N ALA A 74 -10.09 -26.76 6.64
CA ALA A 74 -9.60 -25.50 6.10
C ALA A 74 -8.32 -25.71 5.27
N PRO A 75 -8.10 -24.93 4.19
CA PRO A 75 -6.90 -25.05 3.37
C PRO A 75 -5.62 -25.00 4.22
N ASP A 76 -4.70 -25.92 3.94
CA ASP A 76 -3.35 -25.84 4.49
C ASP A 76 -2.57 -24.74 3.75
N LEU A 77 -2.04 -23.80 4.52
CA LEU A 77 -1.23 -22.70 4.00
C LEU A 77 0.27 -22.93 4.17
N THR A 78 0.66 -24.13 4.58
CA THR A 78 2.08 -24.50 4.74
C THR A 78 2.80 -24.42 3.40
N GLY A 79 3.90 -23.69 3.37
CA GLY A 79 4.67 -23.49 2.14
C GLY A 79 4.09 -22.46 1.15
N ILE A 80 3.01 -21.75 1.54
CA ILE A 80 2.45 -20.67 0.73
C ILE A 80 2.90 -19.34 1.28
N SER A 81 3.57 -18.54 0.45
CA SER A 81 3.95 -17.16 0.73
C SER A 81 2.81 -16.23 0.34
N LEU A 82 2.32 -15.45 1.29
CA LEU A 82 1.31 -14.41 1.07
C LEU A 82 1.93 -13.05 1.36
N VAL A 83 1.84 -12.14 0.40
CA VAL A 83 2.43 -10.81 0.48
C VAL A 83 1.36 -9.75 0.24
N ALA A 84 1.17 -8.86 1.19
CA ALA A 84 0.29 -7.71 1.09
C ALA A 84 1.09 -6.48 0.62
N VAL A 85 0.84 -6.03 -0.60
CA VAL A 85 1.50 -4.86 -1.20
C VAL A 85 0.67 -3.62 -0.89
N ASN A 86 1.24 -2.68 -0.12
CA ASN A 86 0.57 -1.42 0.20
C ASN A 86 1.56 -0.27 0.43
N ASP A 87 1.10 0.97 0.17
CA ASP A 87 1.91 2.19 0.29
C ASP A 87 1.42 3.14 1.39
N VAL A 88 0.57 2.65 2.30
CA VAL A 88 0.10 3.42 3.45
C VAL A 88 0.70 2.92 4.75
N ASP A 89 0.84 3.82 5.74
CA ASP A 89 1.40 3.49 7.05
C ASP A 89 0.35 3.50 8.18
N ASN A 90 -0.92 3.69 7.83
CA ASN A 90 -2.00 3.81 8.79
C ASN A 90 -2.14 2.55 9.65
N PRO A 91 -2.26 2.68 10.98
CA PRO A 91 -2.59 1.57 11.86
C PRO A 91 -4.02 1.09 11.63
N LEU A 92 -4.39 -0.04 12.23
CA LEU A 92 -5.72 -0.62 12.06
C LEU A 92 -6.84 0.32 12.49
N PHE A 93 -6.73 0.96 13.64
CA PHE A 93 -7.78 1.79 14.26
C PHE A 93 -7.22 3.08 14.88
N GLY A 94 -8.11 3.94 15.34
CA GLY A 94 -7.81 5.24 15.92
C GLY A 94 -7.93 6.37 14.89
N LYS A 95 -7.61 7.60 15.29
CA LYS A 95 -7.76 8.80 14.45
C LYS A 95 -7.03 8.73 13.11
N HIS A 96 -5.94 7.96 13.05
CA HIS A 96 -5.16 7.70 11.85
C HIS A 96 -5.39 6.29 11.28
N GLY A 97 -6.38 5.56 11.80
CA GLY A 97 -6.68 4.19 11.41
C GLY A 97 -7.61 4.08 10.21
N ALA A 98 -7.87 2.84 9.79
CA ALA A 98 -8.60 2.50 8.58
C ALA A 98 -9.99 3.18 8.47
N ALA A 99 -10.76 3.21 9.56
CA ALA A 99 -12.11 3.75 9.52
C ALA A 99 -12.10 5.27 9.37
N TYR A 100 -11.34 5.99 10.21
CA TYR A 100 -11.30 7.44 10.20
C TYR A 100 -10.70 8.04 8.93
N ILE A 101 -9.73 7.37 8.32
CA ILE A 101 -9.05 7.90 7.13
C ILE A 101 -9.78 7.52 5.83
N TYR A 102 -10.38 6.32 5.77
CA TYR A 102 -10.83 5.79 4.49
C TYR A 102 -12.32 5.46 4.40
N ALA A 103 -13.08 5.39 5.52
CA ALA A 103 -14.44 4.90 5.45
C ALA A 103 -15.42 5.93 4.86
N GLU A 104 -15.21 7.22 5.01
CA GLU A 104 -16.07 8.26 4.43
C GLU A 104 -16.10 8.19 2.90
N GLN A 105 -14.94 8.08 2.24
CA GLN A 105 -14.87 7.91 0.80
C GLN A 105 -15.51 6.61 0.29
N LYS A 106 -15.75 5.64 1.19
CA LYS A 106 -16.47 4.39 0.93
C LYS A 106 -17.96 4.50 1.27
N GLY A 107 -18.46 5.69 1.56
CA GLY A 107 -19.86 5.99 1.81
C GLY A 107 -20.32 5.86 3.26
N ALA A 108 -19.40 5.77 4.24
CA ALA A 108 -19.75 5.77 5.66
C ALA A 108 -20.01 7.20 6.17
N ASN A 109 -21.07 7.40 6.94
CA ASN A 109 -21.26 8.62 7.69
C ASN A 109 -20.47 8.62 9.01
N ALA A 110 -20.41 9.75 9.72
CA ALA A 110 -19.62 9.91 10.95
C ALA A 110 -19.95 8.87 12.05
N ILE A 111 -21.23 8.51 12.20
CA ILE A 111 -21.67 7.49 13.18
C ILE A 111 -21.15 6.11 12.75
N GLU A 112 -21.20 5.80 11.45
CA GLU A 112 -20.70 4.54 10.92
C GLU A 112 -19.18 4.44 11.01
N VAL A 113 -18.44 5.53 10.78
CA VAL A 113 -16.98 5.60 10.99
C VAL A 113 -16.63 5.19 12.42
N GLN A 114 -17.30 5.76 13.41
CA GLN A 114 -17.07 5.42 14.82
C GLN A 114 -17.41 3.95 15.13
N LYS A 115 -18.52 3.43 14.58
CA LYS A 115 -18.91 2.03 14.73
C LYS A 115 -17.88 1.08 14.10
N LEU A 116 -17.36 1.42 12.93
CA LEU A 116 -16.33 0.65 12.25
C LEU A 116 -15.02 0.64 13.05
N ASP A 117 -14.57 1.79 13.57
CA ASP A 117 -13.37 1.87 14.40
C ASP A 117 -13.49 1.02 15.68
N ASN A 118 -14.64 1.08 16.35
CA ASN A 118 -14.92 0.25 17.51
C ASN A 118 -14.93 -1.25 17.16
N GLY A 119 -15.46 -1.61 15.99
CA GLY A 119 -15.41 -2.98 15.48
C GLY A 119 -13.99 -3.48 15.23
N LEU A 120 -13.14 -2.65 14.64
CA LEU A 120 -11.72 -2.97 14.42
C LEU A 120 -10.97 -3.18 15.76
N ARG A 121 -11.22 -2.32 16.77
CA ARG A 121 -10.66 -2.49 18.13
C ARG A 121 -11.11 -3.78 18.76
N ARG A 122 -12.40 -4.10 18.65
CA ARG A 122 -12.96 -5.34 19.20
C ARG A 122 -12.31 -6.55 18.56
N LEU A 123 -12.21 -6.59 17.23
CA LEU A 123 -11.57 -7.68 16.52
C LEU A 123 -10.10 -7.86 16.94
N GLU A 124 -9.34 -6.77 17.05
CA GLU A 124 -7.94 -6.82 17.53
C GLU A 124 -7.84 -7.46 18.92
N THR A 125 -8.71 -7.05 19.85
CA THR A 125 -8.73 -7.61 21.20
C THR A 125 -8.93 -9.13 21.15
N ILE A 126 -9.90 -9.61 20.36
CA ILE A 126 -10.17 -11.05 20.22
C ILE A 126 -9.00 -11.79 19.56
N VAL A 127 -8.42 -11.21 18.50
CA VAL A 127 -7.23 -11.76 17.82
C VAL A 127 -6.07 -11.89 18.80
N LYS A 128 -5.79 -10.86 19.59
CA LYS A 128 -4.73 -10.86 20.59
C LYS A 128 -4.96 -11.93 21.67
N ASP A 129 -6.20 -12.03 22.15
CA ASP A 129 -6.54 -12.98 23.22
C ASP A 129 -6.52 -14.43 22.73
N GLN A 130 -7.08 -14.73 21.56
CA GLN A 130 -7.28 -16.10 21.10
C GLN A 130 -6.17 -16.59 20.15
N LEU A 131 -5.67 -15.75 19.24
CA LEU A 131 -4.62 -16.13 18.30
C LEU A 131 -3.23 -15.72 18.76
N LYS A 132 -3.09 -14.97 19.86
CA LYS A 132 -1.80 -14.48 20.41
C LYS A 132 -1.00 -13.64 19.40
N LYS A 133 -1.68 -12.96 18.48
CA LYS A 133 -1.07 -12.10 17.46
C LYS A 133 -1.35 -10.64 17.77
N ASN A 134 -0.39 -9.76 17.43
CA ASN A 134 -0.47 -8.33 17.68
C ASN A 134 0.06 -7.57 16.45
N ALA A 135 -0.83 -7.19 15.55
CA ALA A 135 -0.49 -6.53 14.29
C ALA A 135 -1.19 -5.18 14.07
N ALA A 136 -2.07 -4.76 14.98
CA ALA A 136 -2.89 -3.56 14.79
C ALA A 136 -2.09 -2.27 14.63
N GLN A 137 -0.90 -2.18 15.25
CA GLN A 137 -0.01 -1.02 15.19
C GLN A 137 1.11 -1.16 14.15
N LEU A 138 1.18 -2.27 13.44
CA LEU A 138 2.13 -2.40 12.33
C LEU A 138 1.79 -1.36 11.25
N PRO A 139 2.80 -0.63 10.73
CA PRO A 139 2.58 0.29 9.62
C PRO A 139 1.88 -0.41 8.46
N GLY A 140 0.79 0.16 7.96
CA GLY A 140 0.00 -0.42 6.88
C GLY A 140 -1.12 -1.37 7.28
N SER A 141 -1.26 -1.74 8.55
CA SER A 141 -2.35 -2.63 9.02
C SER A 141 -3.75 -2.10 8.70
N GLY A 142 -3.90 -0.77 8.59
CA GLY A 142 -5.16 -0.13 8.20
C GLY A 142 -5.46 -0.19 6.69
N ALA A 143 -4.52 -0.62 5.86
CA ALA A 143 -4.70 -0.67 4.42
C ALA A 143 -5.93 -1.49 4.04
N ALA A 144 -6.64 -1.02 2.99
CA ALA A 144 -7.84 -1.66 2.47
C ALA A 144 -8.92 -1.94 3.55
N GLY A 145 -9.14 -0.97 4.47
CA GLY A 145 -10.13 -1.12 5.55
C GLY A 145 -9.78 -2.20 6.57
N GLY A 146 -8.49 -2.37 6.84
CA GLY A 146 -7.93 -3.37 7.74
C GLY A 146 -7.71 -4.74 7.09
N ALA A 147 -7.92 -4.90 5.77
CA ALA A 147 -7.64 -6.18 5.10
C ALA A 147 -6.18 -6.62 5.27
N ALA A 148 -5.22 -5.68 5.27
CA ALA A 148 -3.82 -5.97 5.58
C ALA A 148 -3.66 -6.63 6.96
N PHE A 149 -4.30 -6.09 7.99
CA PHE A 149 -4.30 -6.71 9.31
C PHE A 149 -4.82 -8.15 9.26
N GLY A 150 -5.99 -8.38 8.60
CA GLY A 150 -6.55 -9.72 8.47
C GLY A 150 -5.64 -10.69 7.73
N LEU A 151 -5.02 -10.25 6.63
CA LEU A 151 -4.03 -11.04 5.90
C LEU A 151 -2.85 -11.45 6.79
N ASN A 152 -2.34 -10.52 7.59
CA ASN A 152 -1.25 -10.83 8.52
C ASN A 152 -1.67 -11.78 9.63
N VAL A 153 -2.75 -11.49 10.37
CA VAL A 153 -3.10 -12.27 11.57
C VAL A 153 -3.72 -13.62 11.26
N PHE A 154 -4.48 -13.76 10.17
CA PHE A 154 -5.12 -15.04 9.80
C PHE A 154 -4.26 -15.88 8.86
N LEU A 155 -3.49 -15.26 7.98
CA LEU A 155 -2.79 -15.95 6.90
C LEU A 155 -1.28 -15.79 6.94
N ASN A 156 -0.72 -15.11 7.94
CA ASN A 156 0.71 -14.80 8.10
C ASN A 156 1.32 -14.01 6.93
N ALA A 157 0.52 -13.18 6.23
CA ALA A 157 1.03 -12.38 5.14
C ALA A 157 2.07 -11.36 5.62
N GLU A 158 3.12 -11.18 4.84
CA GLU A 158 4.10 -10.12 5.01
C GLU A 158 3.65 -8.84 4.32
N PHE A 159 4.15 -7.67 4.77
CA PHE A 159 3.87 -6.39 4.14
C PHE A 159 5.09 -5.92 3.37
N ILE A 160 4.89 -5.51 2.12
CA ILE A 160 5.91 -4.81 1.33
C ILE A 160 5.33 -3.54 0.71
N SER A 161 6.19 -2.58 0.43
CA SER A 161 5.80 -1.39 -0.30
C SER A 161 5.62 -1.68 -1.80
N GLY A 162 4.79 -0.88 -2.49
CA GLY A 162 4.62 -1.00 -3.94
C GLY A 162 5.93 -0.79 -4.70
N ILE A 163 6.76 0.14 -4.25
CA ILE A 163 8.06 0.39 -4.88
C ILE A 163 9.00 -0.81 -4.72
N ASP A 164 9.10 -1.42 -3.53
CA ASP A 164 9.95 -2.59 -3.31
C ASP A 164 9.47 -3.78 -4.15
N PHE A 165 8.14 -3.95 -4.25
CA PHE A 165 7.55 -4.98 -5.11
C PHE A 165 7.94 -4.80 -6.58
N VAL A 166 7.77 -3.58 -7.13
CA VAL A 166 8.07 -3.30 -8.54
C VAL A 166 9.58 -3.40 -8.82
N LEU A 167 10.42 -2.83 -7.96
CA LEU A 167 11.88 -2.93 -8.09
C LEU A 167 12.37 -4.38 -8.00
N GLY A 168 11.73 -5.19 -7.13
CA GLY A 168 12.03 -6.62 -7.00
C GLY A 168 11.66 -7.39 -8.26
N LEU A 169 10.45 -7.20 -8.80
CA LEU A 169 10.01 -7.83 -10.06
C LEU A 169 10.90 -7.46 -11.24
N ALA A 170 11.28 -6.19 -11.34
CA ALA A 170 12.16 -5.69 -12.39
C ALA A 170 13.65 -6.06 -12.16
N LYS A 171 13.97 -6.72 -11.04
CA LYS A 171 15.35 -7.09 -10.66
C LYS A 171 16.31 -5.89 -10.69
N VAL A 172 15.83 -4.70 -10.29
CA VAL A 172 16.59 -3.46 -10.41
C VAL A 172 17.90 -3.53 -9.63
N ASN A 173 17.90 -4.10 -8.42
CA ASN A 173 19.13 -4.28 -7.63
C ASN A 173 20.19 -5.08 -8.41
N GLN A 174 19.79 -6.15 -9.13
CA GLN A 174 20.72 -6.94 -9.94
C GLN A 174 21.24 -6.11 -11.11
N LEU A 175 20.37 -5.35 -11.80
CA LEU A 175 20.78 -4.47 -12.91
C LEU A 175 21.81 -3.43 -12.46
N LEU A 176 21.61 -2.84 -11.26
CA LEU A 176 22.52 -1.82 -10.71
C LEU A 176 23.87 -2.40 -10.26
N VAL A 177 23.94 -3.70 -9.96
CA VAL A 177 25.21 -4.40 -9.67
C VAL A 177 25.94 -4.77 -10.95
N ASP A 178 25.20 -5.28 -11.94
CA ASP A 178 25.78 -5.84 -13.16
C ASP A 178 26.21 -4.78 -14.19
N HIS A 179 25.65 -3.56 -14.09
CA HIS A 179 25.87 -2.48 -15.05
C HIS A 179 26.22 -1.17 -14.36
N HIS A 180 26.98 -0.33 -15.06
CA HIS A 180 27.24 1.03 -14.64
C HIS A 180 26.13 1.98 -15.11
N PHE A 181 25.63 2.81 -14.20
CA PHE A 181 24.64 3.85 -14.48
C PHE A 181 25.13 5.19 -13.96
N ASP A 182 25.08 6.21 -14.79
CA ASP A 182 25.46 7.58 -14.38
C ASP A 182 24.38 8.27 -13.56
N TYR A 183 23.10 7.94 -13.82
CA TYR A 183 21.94 8.55 -13.17
C TYR A 183 20.78 7.56 -13.02
N ILE A 184 20.00 7.74 -11.96
CA ILE A 184 18.63 7.20 -11.84
C ILE A 184 17.66 8.35 -12.08
N ILE A 185 16.70 8.17 -12.99
CA ILE A 185 15.69 9.16 -13.29
C ILE A 185 14.35 8.64 -12.77
N THR A 186 13.67 9.48 -11.99
CA THR A 186 12.30 9.20 -11.51
C THR A 186 11.37 10.35 -11.90
N GLY A 187 10.05 10.15 -11.80
CA GLY A 187 9.09 11.19 -12.14
C GLY A 187 7.80 11.12 -11.37
N GLU A 188 7.15 12.29 -11.24
CA GLU A 188 5.85 12.42 -10.62
C GLU A 188 5.08 13.60 -11.19
N GLY A 189 3.74 13.58 -11.13
CA GLY A 189 2.93 14.70 -11.63
C GLY A 189 3.15 15.99 -10.87
N LYS A 190 3.19 15.92 -9.53
CA LYS A 190 3.45 17.07 -8.66
C LYS A 190 4.44 16.69 -7.57
N PHE A 191 5.50 17.47 -7.42
CA PHE A 191 6.53 17.28 -6.43
C PHE A 191 6.31 18.25 -5.26
N ASP A 192 5.84 17.76 -4.13
CA ASP A 192 5.56 18.54 -2.93
C ASP A 192 6.12 17.87 -1.67
N ARG A 193 5.82 18.43 -0.49
CA ARG A 193 6.26 17.84 0.77
C ARG A 193 5.66 16.46 1.04
N GLN A 194 4.45 16.16 0.51
CA GLN A 194 3.84 14.85 0.66
C GLN A 194 4.57 13.80 -0.18
N THR A 195 5.06 14.19 -1.35
CA THR A 195 5.90 13.34 -2.22
C THR A 195 7.15 12.85 -1.49
N LEU A 196 7.75 13.68 -0.64
CA LEU A 196 8.92 13.32 0.17
C LEU A 196 8.58 12.28 1.26
N HIS A 197 7.33 12.22 1.68
CA HIS A 197 6.80 11.19 2.57
C HIS A 197 6.18 10.02 1.79
N GLY A 198 6.01 10.16 0.48
CA GLY A 198 5.55 9.10 -0.42
C GLY A 198 6.61 8.01 -0.59
N LYS A 199 6.17 6.76 -0.55
CA LYS A 199 7.10 5.61 -0.57
C LYS A 199 7.86 5.49 -1.90
N LEU A 200 7.25 5.88 -3.06
CA LEU A 200 7.86 5.72 -4.37
C LEU A 200 9.14 6.56 -4.52
N ILE A 201 9.03 7.89 -4.43
CA ILE A 201 10.18 8.79 -4.63
C ILE A 201 11.25 8.53 -3.56
N LYS A 202 10.84 8.35 -2.30
CA LYS A 202 11.76 8.00 -1.22
C LYS A 202 12.49 6.70 -1.50
N GLY A 203 11.80 5.65 -1.97
CA GLY A 203 12.41 4.37 -2.31
C GLY A 203 13.44 4.50 -3.43
N VAL A 204 13.17 5.30 -4.47
CA VAL A 204 14.13 5.56 -5.56
C VAL A 204 15.33 6.37 -5.05
N ILE A 205 15.12 7.36 -4.18
CA ILE A 205 16.22 8.12 -3.55
C ILE A 205 17.09 7.19 -2.70
N ASP A 206 16.48 6.34 -1.89
CA ASP A 206 17.19 5.40 -1.02
C ASP A 206 17.99 4.37 -1.87
N LEU A 207 17.42 3.92 -2.99
CA LEU A 207 18.12 3.10 -3.97
C LEU A 207 19.36 3.81 -4.54
N GLY A 208 19.21 5.08 -4.97
CA GLY A 208 20.33 5.90 -5.45
C GLY A 208 21.43 6.07 -4.42
N LYS A 209 21.07 6.27 -3.13
CA LYS A 209 22.04 6.34 -2.02
C LYS A 209 22.76 5.00 -1.82
N GLN A 210 22.03 3.89 -1.83
CA GLN A 210 22.58 2.55 -1.64
C GLN A 210 23.66 2.22 -2.68
N TYR A 211 23.42 2.56 -3.94
CA TYR A 211 24.34 2.28 -5.04
C TYR A 211 25.25 3.46 -5.43
N GLN A 212 25.17 4.58 -4.68
CA GLN A 212 25.94 5.81 -4.92
C GLN A 212 25.71 6.39 -6.33
N ILE A 213 24.49 6.22 -6.87
CA ILE A 213 24.08 6.74 -8.16
C ILE A 213 23.23 7.99 -7.96
N PRO A 214 23.57 9.12 -8.59
CA PRO A 214 22.81 10.36 -8.50
C PRO A 214 21.38 10.19 -9.01
N VAL A 215 20.39 10.75 -8.27
CA VAL A 215 18.97 10.69 -8.64
C VAL A 215 18.49 12.05 -9.12
N ILE A 216 17.79 12.04 -10.27
CA ILE A 216 17.11 13.19 -10.87
C ILE A 216 15.61 12.93 -10.82
N ALA A 217 14.81 13.91 -10.38
CA ALA A 217 13.36 13.86 -10.48
C ALA A 217 12.86 14.76 -11.60
N ILE A 218 11.91 14.27 -12.40
CA ILE A 218 11.17 15.04 -13.41
C ILE A 218 9.74 15.18 -12.89
N CYS A 219 9.18 16.39 -12.90
CA CYS A 219 7.81 16.58 -12.43
C CYS A 219 7.05 17.61 -13.28
N GLY A 220 5.72 17.49 -13.26
CA GLY A 220 4.85 18.48 -13.88
C GLY A 220 4.98 19.83 -13.18
N GLN A 221 4.93 19.83 -11.84
CA GLN A 221 5.07 21.01 -10.99
C GLN A 221 5.82 20.66 -9.70
N SER A 222 6.62 21.60 -9.18
CA SER A 222 7.30 21.46 -7.90
C SER A 222 6.90 22.58 -6.94
N ASP A 223 6.51 22.24 -5.72
CA ASP A 223 6.35 23.15 -4.58
C ASP A 223 7.61 23.14 -3.69
N ILE A 224 8.65 22.41 -4.07
CA ILE A 224 9.93 22.34 -3.39
C ILE A 224 10.87 23.41 -3.96
N ASP A 225 11.50 24.20 -3.09
CA ASP A 225 12.48 25.19 -3.49
C ASP A 225 13.60 24.53 -4.30
N SER A 226 13.86 25.07 -5.49
CA SER A 226 14.90 24.62 -6.42
C SER A 226 16.33 24.63 -5.82
N THR A 227 16.52 25.28 -4.67
CA THR A 227 17.81 25.31 -3.93
C THR A 227 17.98 24.11 -2.99
N GLN A 228 16.93 23.32 -2.72
CA GLN A 228 16.92 22.23 -1.72
C GLN A 228 16.96 20.78 -2.27
N PRO A 229 17.15 20.47 -3.55
CA PRO A 229 17.15 19.07 -4.02
C PRO A 229 18.16 18.20 -3.27
N LYS A 230 19.36 18.72 -3.01
CA LYS A 230 20.45 17.96 -2.34
C LYS A 230 20.10 17.57 -0.91
N SER A 231 19.34 18.41 -0.18
CA SER A 231 18.94 18.10 1.20
C SER A 231 18.01 16.90 1.29
N ILE A 232 17.28 16.59 0.22
CA ILE A 232 16.36 15.46 0.12
C ILE A 232 16.95 14.26 -0.62
N GLY A 233 18.19 14.36 -1.12
CA GLY A 233 18.90 13.26 -1.78
C GLY A 233 18.74 13.23 -3.30
N LEU A 234 18.22 14.30 -3.91
CA LEU A 234 18.18 14.50 -5.37
C LEU A 234 19.30 15.44 -5.77
N ILE A 235 19.90 15.21 -6.94
CA ILE A 235 20.83 16.19 -7.50
C ILE A 235 20.10 17.32 -8.25
N ARG A 236 18.91 17.01 -8.82
CA ARG A 236 18.09 17.97 -9.57
C ARG A 236 16.63 17.59 -9.55
N ILE A 237 15.77 18.61 -9.55
CA ILE A 237 14.35 18.51 -9.93
C ILE A 237 14.19 19.26 -11.25
N LEU A 238 13.68 18.57 -12.26
CA LEU A 238 13.35 19.15 -13.57
C LEU A 238 11.85 19.34 -13.63
N GLU A 239 11.41 20.59 -13.42
CA GLU A 239 10.00 20.96 -13.58
C GLU A 239 9.72 21.25 -15.04
N ILE A 240 8.69 20.61 -15.61
CA ILE A 240 8.31 20.80 -17.01
C ILE A 240 7.19 21.82 -17.20
N ARG A 241 6.59 22.33 -16.13
CA ARG A 241 5.53 23.31 -16.20
C ARG A 241 6.06 24.64 -16.75
N ASP A 242 5.45 25.10 -17.82
CA ASP A 242 5.57 26.48 -18.29
C ASP A 242 4.57 27.35 -17.52
N THR A 243 5.05 28.21 -16.62
CA THR A 243 4.19 29.08 -15.80
C THR A 243 3.44 30.15 -16.63
N MET A 244 3.87 30.39 -17.85
CA MET A 244 3.21 31.30 -18.79
C MET A 244 2.04 30.63 -19.55
N LYS A 245 1.86 29.31 -19.37
CA LYS A 245 0.85 28.50 -20.03
C LYS A 245 -0.09 27.88 -19.00
N SER A 246 -1.23 27.34 -19.46
CA SER A 246 -2.14 26.60 -18.60
C SER A 246 -1.55 25.26 -18.16
N VAL A 247 -2.05 24.72 -17.05
CA VAL A 247 -1.71 23.36 -16.61
C VAL A 247 -2.09 22.34 -17.69
N GLN A 248 -3.24 22.52 -18.33
CA GLN A 248 -3.69 21.64 -19.41
C GLN A 248 -2.72 21.63 -20.59
N TYR A 249 -2.16 22.79 -20.97
CA TYR A 249 -1.11 22.83 -21.99
C TYR A 249 0.11 21.96 -21.62
N SER A 250 0.57 22.06 -20.37
CA SER A 250 1.71 21.24 -19.92
C SER A 250 1.38 19.74 -19.92
N MET A 251 0.14 19.37 -19.58
CA MET A 251 -0.31 17.97 -19.65
C MET A 251 -0.37 17.46 -21.09
N ASP A 252 -0.96 18.24 -22.00
CA ASP A 252 -1.11 17.86 -23.42
C ASP A 252 0.24 17.78 -24.16
N ASN A 253 1.25 18.50 -23.68
CA ASN A 253 2.60 18.56 -24.25
C ASN A 253 3.65 17.87 -23.38
N ALA A 254 3.27 17.05 -22.40
CA ALA A 254 4.19 16.49 -21.39
C ALA A 254 5.39 15.77 -22.01
N ALA A 255 5.17 14.93 -23.02
CA ALA A 255 6.23 14.17 -23.67
C ALA A 255 7.31 15.11 -24.25
N ARG A 256 6.91 16.14 -25.02
CA ARG A 256 7.83 17.11 -25.62
C ARG A 256 8.56 17.94 -24.55
N LEU A 257 7.86 18.38 -23.50
CA LEU A 257 8.44 19.18 -22.43
C LEU A 257 9.45 18.36 -21.60
N ILE A 258 9.19 17.07 -21.37
CA ILE A 258 10.15 16.15 -20.74
C ILE A 258 11.40 16.02 -21.61
N GLU A 259 11.25 15.79 -22.91
CA GLU A 259 12.37 15.66 -23.84
C GLU A 259 13.23 16.95 -23.89
N GLU A 260 12.60 18.12 -24.01
CA GLU A 260 13.28 19.40 -24.02
C GLU A 260 14.06 19.66 -22.71
N SER A 261 13.42 19.42 -21.55
CA SER A 261 14.00 19.64 -20.23
C SER A 261 15.17 18.68 -19.97
N THR A 262 15.03 17.40 -20.28
CA THR A 262 16.08 16.41 -20.11
C THR A 262 17.24 16.64 -21.06
N SER A 263 16.95 16.94 -22.34
CA SER A 263 17.99 17.27 -23.33
C SER A 263 18.81 18.49 -22.92
N SER A 264 18.15 19.54 -22.41
CA SER A 264 18.84 20.73 -21.90
C SER A 264 19.74 20.41 -20.72
N PHE A 265 19.24 19.62 -19.76
CA PHE A 265 20.01 19.20 -18.59
C PHE A 265 21.29 18.43 -19.02
N PHE A 266 21.14 17.39 -19.84
CA PHE A 266 22.28 16.55 -20.20
C PHE A 266 23.29 17.26 -21.10
N LYS A 267 22.85 18.15 -22.02
CA LYS A 267 23.77 18.99 -22.82
C LYS A 267 24.66 19.88 -21.96
N SER A 268 24.19 20.28 -20.78
CA SER A 268 24.94 21.15 -19.86
C SER A 268 25.77 20.43 -18.80
N HIS A 269 25.54 19.12 -18.59
CA HIS A 269 26.11 18.36 -17.48
C HIS A 269 26.94 17.13 -17.89
N ILE A 270 26.87 16.69 -19.16
CA ILE A 270 27.76 15.66 -19.70
C ILE A 270 29.02 16.37 -20.26
N PRO A 271 30.21 16.05 -19.78
CA PRO A 271 31.45 16.52 -20.42
C PRO A 271 31.48 16.05 -21.88
N LYS A 272 31.88 16.96 -22.80
CA LYS A 272 32.08 16.62 -24.21
C LYS A 272 33.25 15.67 -24.38
#